data_484c40897035bf16b6a9432698c80734
#
_entry.id   484c40897035bf16b6a9432698c80734
#
_cell.length_a   1.000
_cell.length_b   1.000
_cell.length_c   1.000
_cell.angle_alpha   90.00
_cell.angle_beta   90.00
_cell.angle_gamma   90.00
#
_symmetry.space_group_name_H-M   'P 1'
#
loop_
_entity.id
_entity.type
_entity.pdbx_description
1 polymer ?
#
loop_
_entity_poly.entity_id
_entity_poly.type
_entity_poly.pdbx_seq_one_letter_code
_entity_poly.pdbx_strand_id
1 'polypeptide(L)'
;MNTNDTMSQIEMNKAIIQRYFEAYNNKNETIFDEIISPDYIDHGQSAYMGSPGRGIAGAKNDLKYSLDRLDDLNYVVEEMIASPAYPDLVGTYWKGTLILKATSETQQTEKIINYRGISIHRIQNSKMVRPVM
;
A
#
# COMPACT_ATOMS: atom_id res chain seq x y z
N MET A 1 -2.68 -17.16 23.58
CA MET A 1 -3.61 -17.06 22.43
C MET A 1 -3.77 -18.45 21.80
N ASN A 2 -4.97 -18.92 21.61
CA ASN A 2 -5.18 -20.21 20.96
C ASN A 2 -5.10 -20.07 19.43
N THR A 3 -5.08 -21.22 18.73
CA THR A 3 -4.93 -21.25 17.28
C THR A 3 -6.05 -20.48 16.56
N ASN A 4 -7.29 -20.57 17.05
CA ASN A 4 -8.42 -19.88 16.42
C ASN A 4 -8.28 -18.36 16.51
N ASP A 5 -7.80 -17.84 17.65
CA ASP A 5 -7.59 -16.40 17.81
C ASP A 5 -6.48 -15.90 16.89
N THR A 6 -5.41 -16.69 16.73
CA THR A 6 -4.32 -16.35 15.83
C THR A 6 -4.79 -16.35 14.38
N MET A 7 -5.59 -17.33 13.97
CA MET A 7 -6.12 -17.38 12.60
C MET A 7 -7.08 -16.23 12.33
N SER A 8 -7.92 -15.86 13.31
CA SER A 8 -8.80 -14.69 13.18
C SER A 8 -8.00 -13.41 13.02
N GLN A 9 -6.91 -13.26 13.80
CA GLN A 9 -6.04 -12.10 13.70
C GLN A 9 -5.39 -11.99 12.32
N ILE A 10 -4.92 -13.12 11.78
CA ILE A 10 -4.33 -13.16 10.44
C ILE A 10 -5.35 -12.71 9.38
N GLU A 11 -6.58 -13.21 9.45
CA GLU A 11 -7.61 -12.84 8.48
C GLU A 11 -7.98 -11.35 8.58
N MET A 12 -8.05 -10.81 9.79
CA MET A 12 -8.29 -9.39 10.00
C MET A 12 -7.16 -8.54 9.42
N ASN A 13 -5.91 -8.98 9.61
CA ASN A 13 -4.74 -8.26 9.09
C ASN A 13 -4.70 -8.29 7.56
N LYS A 14 -5.06 -9.42 6.95
CA LYS A 14 -5.18 -9.50 5.48
C LYS A 14 -6.23 -8.54 4.96
N ALA A 15 -7.36 -8.41 5.65
CA ALA A 15 -8.42 -7.49 5.25
C ALA A 15 -7.94 -6.03 5.29
N ILE A 16 -7.09 -5.67 6.25
CA ILE A 16 -6.50 -4.33 6.33
C ILE A 16 -5.61 -4.06 5.10
N ILE A 17 -4.80 -5.04 4.70
CA ILE A 17 -3.97 -4.89 3.51
C ILE A 17 -4.83 -4.76 2.25
N GLN A 18 -5.92 -5.52 2.13
CA GLN A 18 -6.85 -5.36 1.01
C GLN A 18 -7.38 -3.92 0.95
N ARG A 19 -7.74 -3.35 2.08
CA ARG A 19 -8.22 -1.97 2.13
C ARG A 19 -7.15 -0.96 1.72
N TYR A 20 -5.89 -1.24 2.03
CA TYR A 20 -4.78 -0.41 1.59
C TYR A 20 -4.74 -0.31 0.05
N PHE A 21 -4.82 -1.45 -0.64
CA PHE A 21 -4.83 -1.45 -2.10
C PHE A 21 -6.12 -0.83 -2.66
N GLU A 22 -7.26 -1.02 -1.99
CA GLU A 22 -8.52 -0.38 -2.38
C GLU A 22 -8.44 1.15 -2.31
N ALA A 23 -7.71 1.69 -1.33
CA ALA A 23 -7.52 3.14 -1.23
C ALA A 23 -6.89 3.70 -2.50
N TYR A 24 -5.88 3.00 -3.04
CA TYR A 24 -5.26 3.38 -4.30
C TYR A 24 -6.21 3.18 -5.48
N ASN A 25 -6.81 2.00 -5.60
CA ASN A 25 -7.65 1.67 -6.75
C ASN A 25 -8.89 2.56 -6.84
N ASN A 26 -9.47 2.90 -5.70
CA ASN A 26 -10.67 3.74 -5.63
C ASN A 26 -10.34 5.23 -5.47
N LYS A 27 -9.05 5.57 -5.38
CA LYS A 27 -8.59 6.95 -5.19
C LYS A 27 -9.22 7.58 -3.95
N ASN A 28 -9.34 6.78 -2.89
CA ASN A 28 -10.05 7.16 -1.66
C ASN A 28 -9.07 7.22 -0.48
N GLU A 29 -8.54 8.41 -0.24
CA GLU A 29 -7.58 8.63 0.83
C GLU A 29 -8.17 8.47 2.23
N THR A 30 -9.50 8.57 2.38
CA THR A 30 -10.13 8.46 3.71
C THR A 30 -9.99 7.07 4.31
N ILE A 31 -9.76 6.05 3.49
CA ILE A 31 -9.50 4.69 3.99
C ILE A 31 -8.26 4.70 4.88
N PHE A 32 -7.26 5.52 4.57
CA PHE A 32 -6.03 5.61 5.36
C PHE A 32 -6.27 6.06 6.81
N ASP A 33 -7.32 6.85 7.06
CA ASP A 33 -7.68 7.26 8.41
C ASP A 33 -7.99 6.05 9.31
N GLU A 34 -8.47 4.97 8.71
CA GLU A 34 -8.88 3.77 9.45
C GLU A 34 -7.76 2.76 9.60
N ILE A 35 -6.84 2.67 8.65
CA ILE A 35 -5.89 1.56 8.58
C ILE A 35 -4.41 1.95 8.80
N ILE A 36 -4.07 3.22 8.80
CA ILE A 36 -2.69 3.68 8.96
C ILE A 36 -2.47 4.19 10.38
N SER A 37 -1.39 3.69 11.02
CA SER A 37 -0.98 4.19 12.33
C SER A 37 -0.43 5.61 12.23
N PRO A 38 -0.63 6.45 13.25
CA PRO A 38 0.05 7.76 13.32
C PRO A 38 1.58 7.64 13.28
N ASP A 39 2.11 6.49 13.69
CA ASP A 39 3.55 6.24 13.73
C ASP A 39 4.07 5.56 12.46
N TYR A 40 3.21 5.36 11.46
CA TYR A 40 3.59 4.71 10.22
C TYR A 40 4.71 5.48 9.51
N ILE A 41 5.71 4.73 9.03
CA ILE A 41 6.81 5.28 8.23
C ILE A 41 6.96 4.41 6.99
N ASP A 42 6.89 5.04 5.82
CA ASP A 42 7.16 4.36 4.56
C ASP A 42 8.50 4.81 4.02
N HIS A 43 9.51 3.97 4.19
CA HIS A 43 10.86 4.27 3.74
C HIS A 43 11.00 4.28 2.22
N GLY A 44 10.10 3.60 1.50
CA GLY A 44 10.10 3.60 0.04
C GLY A 44 9.84 4.98 -0.53
N GLN A 45 9.09 5.82 0.16
CA GLN A 45 8.77 7.17 -0.31
C GLN A 45 9.99 8.08 -0.38
N SER A 46 11.02 7.84 0.44
CA SER A 46 12.21 8.68 0.45
C SER A 46 12.97 8.64 -0.88
N ALA A 47 12.78 7.59 -1.67
CA ALA A 47 13.46 7.45 -2.96
C ALA A 47 12.99 8.50 -3.97
N TYR A 48 11.78 9.03 -3.83
CA TYR A 48 11.24 9.99 -4.80
C TYR A 48 10.65 11.25 -4.16
N MET A 49 10.40 11.24 -2.86
CA MET A 49 9.85 12.41 -2.14
C MET A 49 10.89 13.13 -1.28
N GLY A 50 12.10 12.62 -1.19
CA GLY A 50 13.19 13.23 -0.44
C GLY A 50 13.14 13.02 1.07
N SER A 51 12.05 12.49 1.61
CA SER A 51 11.91 12.16 3.02
C SER A 51 10.91 11.05 3.21
N PRO A 52 11.04 10.21 4.26
CA PRO A 52 10.05 9.17 4.53
C PRO A 52 8.67 9.79 4.78
N GLY A 53 7.64 9.18 4.21
CA GLY A 53 6.27 9.52 4.55
C GLY A 53 5.96 9.09 5.98
N ARG A 54 5.28 9.93 6.74
CA ARG A 54 4.96 9.67 8.13
C ARG A 54 3.46 9.71 8.37
N GLY A 55 2.96 8.68 9.06
CA GLY A 55 1.58 8.61 9.51
C GLY A 55 0.58 8.64 8.37
N ILE A 56 -0.63 9.00 8.74
CA ILE A 56 -1.74 9.11 7.79
C ILE A 56 -1.46 10.17 6.73
N ALA A 57 -0.91 11.31 7.14
CA ALA A 57 -0.58 12.38 6.20
C ALA A 57 0.43 11.92 5.14
N GLY A 58 1.43 11.14 5.55
CA GLY A 58 2.42 10.59 4.62
C GLY A 58 1.77 9.65 3.59
N ALA A 59 0.86 8.78 4.03
CA ALA A 59 0.15 7.88 3.13
C ALA A 59 -0.72 8.65 2.14
N LYS A 60 -1.43 9.67 2.61
CA LYS A 60 -2.27 10.51 1.75
C LYS A 60 -1.42 11.29 0.73
N ASN A 61 -0.27 11.79 1.15
CA ASN A 61 0.64 12.47 0.25
C ASN A 61 1.19 11.55 -0.83
N ASP A 62 1.48 10.29 -0.49
CA ASP A 62 1.93 9.31 -1.46
C ASP A 62 0.85 9.04 -2.52
N LEU A 63 -0.38 8.86 -2.10
CA LEU A 63 -1.49 8.68 -3.03
C LEU A 63 -1.65 9.90 -3.94
N LYS A 64 -1.62 11.09 -3.35
CA LYS A 64 -1.72 12.34 -4.12
C LYS A 64 -0.59 12.46 -5.14
N TYR A 65 0.65 12.17 -4.73
CA TYR A 65 1.80 12.19 -5.61
C TYR A 65 1.59 11.27 -6.81
N SER A 66 1.07 10.07 -6.56
CA SER A 66 0.77 9.12 -7.63
C SER A 66 -0.32 9.64 -8.55
N LEU A 67 -1.42 10.14 -8.01
CA LEU A 67 -2.54 10.63 -8.81
C LEU A 67 -2.19 11.85 -9.64
N ASP A 68 -1.26 12.69 -9.17
CA ASP A 68 -0.81 13.86 -9.92
C ASP A 68 -0.03 13.47 -11.18
N ARG A 69 0.56 12.29 -11.22
CA ARG A 69 1.40 11.80 -12.32
C ARG A 69 0.70 10.81 -13.22
N LEU A 70 -0.42 10.24 -12.78
CA LEU A 70 -1.06 9.14 -13.47
C LEU A 70 -2.46 9.55 -13.94
N ASP A 71 -2.83 9.09 -15.13
CA ASP A 71 -4.22 9.16 -15.58
C ASP A 71 -5.04 8.08 -14.89
N ASP A 72 -4.43 6.93 -14.62
CA ASP A 72 -5.08 5.85 -13.89
C ASP A 72 -4.05 4.92 -13.27
N LEU A 73 -4.50 4.17 -12.28
CA LEU A 73 -3.73 3.09 -11.66
C LEU A 73 -4.67 1.98 -11.23
N ASN A 74 -4.16 0.76 -11.24
CA ASN A 74 -4.90 -0.39 -10.71
C ASN A 74 -3.91 -1.40 -10.14
N TYR A 75 -4.14 -1.81 -8.91
CA TYR A 75 -3.36 -2.85 -8.24
C TYR A 75 -4.24 -4.08 -8.04
N VAL A 76 -3.70 -5.25 -8.39
CA VAL A 76 -4.36 -6.53 -8.14
C VAL A 76 -3.49 -7.32 -7.17
N VAL A 77 -4.09 -7.71 -6.05
CA VAL A 77 -3.44 -8.61 -5.09
C VAL A 77 -3.59 -10.03 -5.62
N GLU A 78 -2.46 -10.64 -5.96
CA GLU A 78 -2.44 -12.01 -6.49
C GLU A 78 -2.42 -13.03 -5.38
N GLU A 79 -1.58 -12.81 -4.36
CA GLU A 79 -1.42 -13.73 -3.22
C GLU A 79 -1.15 -12.94 -1.96
N MET A 80 -1.66 -13.43 -0.84
CA MET A 80 -1.28 -12.98 0.49
C MET A 80 -0.75 -14.14 1.30
N ILE A 81 0.35 -13.90 1.98
CA ILE A 81 1.06 -14.92 2.77
C ILE A 81 1.14 -14.40 4.20
N ALA A 82 0.76 -15.26 5.15
CA ALA A 82 0.90 -14.95 6.55
C ALA A 82 1.22 -16.26 7.30
N SER A 83 1.86 -16.13 8.45
CA SER A 83 2.26 -17.28 9.26
C SER A 83 1.79 -17.10 10.70
N PRO A 84 1.26 -18.15 11.34
CA PRO A 84 0.96 -18.09 12.76
C PRO A 84 2.17 -17.80 13.65
N ALA A 85 3.39 -18.09 13.15
CA ALA A 85 4.63 -17.77 13.87
C ALA A 85 4.89 -16.27 13.93
N TYR A 86 4.35 -15.50 12.96
CA TYR A 86 4.52 -14.04 12.86
C TYR A 86 3.16 -13.41 12.53
N PRO A 87 2.19 -13.47 13.46
CA PRO A 87 0.81 -13.11 13.14
C PRO A 87 0.58 -11.63 12.82
N ASP A 88 1.57 -10.78 13.09
CA ASP A 88 1.51 -9.35 12.78
C ASP A 88 2.06 -8.99 11.39
N LEU A 89 2.61 -9.98 10.66
CA LEU A 89 3.17 -9.74 9.33
C LEU A 89 2.27 -10.29 8.23
N VAL A 90 2.09 -9.51 7.18
CA VAL A 90 1.42 -9.94 5.96
C VAL A 90 2.31 -9.66 4.78
N GLY A 91 2.65 -10.71 4.03
CA GLY A 91 3.33 -10.60 2.75
C GLY A 91 2.30 -10.56 1.63
N THR A 92 2.49 -9.70 0.65
CA THR A 92 1.56 -9.53 -0.45
C THR A 92 2.31 -9.55 -1.77
N TYR A 93 1.90 -10.44 -2.67
CA TYR A 93 2.36 -10.44 -4.05
C TYR A 93 1.29 -9.75 -4.89
N TRP A 94 1.67 -8.68 -5.57
CA TRP A 94 0.73 -7.85 -6.30
C TRP A 94 1.27 -7.50 -7.68
N LYS A 95 0.37 -7.13 -8.57
CA LYS A 95 0.73 -6.50 -9.84
C LYS A 95 -0.01 -5.19 -9.99
N GLY A 96 0.66 -4.23 -10.63
CA GLY A 96 0.12 -2.90 -10.86
C GLY A 96 0.12 -2.55 -12.33
N THR A 97 -0.89 -1.81 -12.74
CA THR A 97 -0.95 -1.18 -14.05
C THR A 97 -1.07 0.32 -13.81
N LEU A 98 -0.11 1.07 -14.37
CA LEU A 98 -0.08 2.51 -14.25
C LEU A 98 -0.20 3.13 -15.63
N ILE A 99 -1.03 4.15 -15.75
CA ILE A 99 -1.14 4.93 -16.99
C ILE A 99 -0.58 6.30 -16.69
N LEU A 100 0.62 6.57 -17.20
CA LEU A 100 1.31 7.84 -17.00
C LEU A 100 0.67 8.92 -17.88
N LYS A 101 0.54 10.11 -17.31
CA LYS A 101 0.05 11.25 -18.08
C LYS A 101 1.01 11.60 -19.21
N ALA A 102 0.45 11.98 -20.35
CA ALA A 102 1.22 12.61 -21.41
C ALA A 102 1.73 13.95 -20.90
N THR A 103 2.97 14.30 -21.25
CA THR A 103 3.53 15.59 -20.87
C THR A 103 3.87 16.41 -22.12
N SER A 104 3.58 17.71 -22.07
CA SER A 104 3.92 18.61 -23.17
C SER A 104 5.43 18.82 -23.29
N GLU A 105 6.15 18.71 -22.16
CA GLU A 105 7.60 18.94 -22.13
C GLU A 105 8.38 17.87 -22.90
N THR A 106 7.93 16.61 -22.82
CA THR A 106 8.59 15.50 -23.47
C THR A 106 7.95 15.13 -24.79
N GLN A 107 6.83 15.72 -25.13
CA GLN A 107 6.01 15.38 -26.30
C GLN A 107 5.65 13.89 -26.35
N GLN A 108 5.63 13.25 -25.19
CA GLN A 108 5.29 11.83 -25.09
C GLN A 108 3.78 11.67 -24.99
N THR A 109 3.30 10.63 -25.68
CA THR A 109 1.92 10.18 -25.51
C THR A 109 1.78 9.43 -24.19
N GLU A 110 0.55 9.16 -23.79
CA GLU A 110 0.23 8.36 -22.63
C GLU A 110 1.01 7.03 -22.66
N LYS A 111 1.57 6.63 -21.52
CA LYS A 111 2.38 5.42 -21.42
C LYS A 111 1.80 4.47 -20.37
N ILE A 112 1.66 3.21 -20.73
CA ILE A 112 1.18 2.16 -19.84
C ILE A 112 2.37 1.40 -19.29
N ILE A 113 2.42 1.28 -17.96
CA ILE A 113 3.46 0.50 -17.26
C ILE A 113 2.78 -0.63 -16.51
N ASN A 114 3.24 -1.85 -16.75
CA ASN A 114 2.83 -3.02 -15.99
C ASN A 114 4.01 -3.51 -15.17
N TYR A 115 3.81 -3.75 -13.87
CA TYR A 115 4.87 -4.22 -13.01
C TYR A 115 4.32 -5.05 -11.87
N ARG A 116 5.20 -5.76 -11.18
CA ARG A 116 4.86 -6.64 -10.08
C ARG A 116 5.73 -6.33 -8.89
N GLY A 117 5.24 -6.62 -7.72
CA GLY A 117 6.00 -6.40 -6.51
C GLY A 117 5.58 -7.31 -5.38
N ILE A 118 6.44 -7.36 -4.38
CA ILE A 118 6.20 -8.02 -3.11
C ILE A 118 6.36 -7.00 -2.02
N SER A 119 5.39 -6.94 -1.11
CA SER A 119 5.44 -6.06 0.04
C SER A 119 5.19 -6.87 1.30
N ILE A 120 5.90 -6.55 2.36
CA ILE A 120 5.67 -7.15 3.67
C ILE A 120 5.36 -6.02 4.63
N HIS A 121 4.20 -6.08 5.26
CA HIS A 121 3.73 -5.06 6.17
C HIS A 121 3.51 -5.62 7.57
N ARG A 122 3.83 -4.82 8.57
CA ARG A 122 3.52 -5.11 9.96
C ARG A 122 2.23 -4.40 10.35
N ILE A 123 1.36 -5.14 11.03
CA ILE A 123 0.06 -4.62 11.47
C ILE A 123 -0.03 -4.87 12.97
N GLN A 124 -0.27 -3.81 13.73
CA GLN A 124 -0.45 -3.87 15.17
C GLN A 124 -1.64 -3.02 15.56
N ASN A 125 -2.47 -3.53 16.47
CA ASN A 125 -3.67 -2.83 16.93
C ASN A 125 -4.58 -2.41 15.77
N SER A 126 -4.74 -3.32 14.81
CA SER A 126 -5.57 -3.12 13.62
C SER A 126 -5.14 -1.96 12.72
N LYS A 127 -3.86 -1.59 12.77
CA LYS A 127 -3.28 -0.51 11.97
C LYS A 127 -1.97 -0.96 11.33
N MET A 128 -1.73 -0.49 10.13
CA MET A 128 -0.42 -0.65 9.48
C MET A 128 0.57 0.26 10.19
N VAL A 129 1.68 -0.30 10.67
CA VAL A 129 2.69 0.49 11.41
C VAL A 129 3.93 0.77 10.59
N ARG A 130 4.32 -0.16 9.71
CA ARG A 130 5.44 0.07 8.78
C ARG A 130 5.53 -1.05 7.75
N PRO A 131 6.05 -0.77 6.56
CA PRO A 131 6.49 -1.84 5.67
C PRO A 131 7.78 -2.43 6.24
N VAL A 132 7.93 -3.74 6.07
CA VAL A 132 9.15 -4.46 6.44
C VAL A 132 9.99 -4.67 5.18
N MET A 133 9.32 -4.70 4.05
CA MET A 133 9.96 -4.87 2.76
C MET A 133 9.07 -4.28 1.66
#